data_30aa651de4d832fc077442fc2b7a0139
#
_entry.id   30aa651de4d832fc077442fc2b7a0139
#
_cell.length_a   1.000
_cell.length_b   1.000
_cell.length_c   1.000
_cell.angle_alpha   90.00
_cell.angle_beta   90.00
_cell.angle_gamma   90.00
#
_symmetry.space_group_name_H-M   'P 1'
#
loop_
_entity.id
_entity.type
_entity.pdbx_description
1 polymer ?
#
loop_
_entity_poly.entity_id
_entity_poly.type
_entity_poly.pdbx_seq_one_letter_code
_entity_poly.pdbx_strand_id
1 'polypeptide(L)'
;MRFWIIISLLLSLTNSQAQELNLSELRELYIEASFEEDKANKLYELTKNSSIESDYKNFSYHAIAILLQSKFSINPIDKLKLFVEGKEQLEKVISQYPKDIELRFLRFCVQDGTPAILDYKLNMEEDSQFIKNNISTSSEELQQFIIPIFKTLNDGRTSYTGR
;
A
#
# COMPACT_ATOMS: atom_id res chain seq x y z
N MET A 1 -36.75 57.91 7.66
CA MET A 1 -35.38 57.46 7.58
C MET A 1 -35.39 55.94 7.75
N ARG A 2 -35.18 55.21 6.65
CA ARG A 2 -35.19 53.71 6.62
C ARG A 2 -33.74 53.26 6.63
N PHE A 3 -33.27 52.71 7.74
CA PHE A 3 -31.95 52.05 7.82
C PHE A 3 -32.02 50.67 7.17
N TRP A 4 -31.34 50.51 6.06
CA TRP A 4 -31.07 49.22 5.45
C TRP A 4 -29.83 48.60 6.12
N ILE A 5 -30.06 47.59 6.94
CA ILE A 5 -28.98 46.76 7.48
C ILE A 5 -28.64 45.71 6.43
N ILE A 6 -27.53 45.90 5.72
CA ILE A 6 -26.96 44.88 4.82
C ILE A 6 -26.21 43.90 5.69
N ILE A 7 -26.81 42.76 5.97
CA ILE A 7 -26.12 41.60 6.56
C ILE A 7 -25.31 40.95 5.43
N SER A 8 -24.04 41.29 5.41
CA SER A 8 -23.06 40.59 4.56
C SER A 8 -22.80 39.22 5.17
N LEU A 9 -23.46 38.18 4.62
CA LEU A 9 -23.20 36.80 4.95
C LEU A 9 -21.88 36.37 4.27
N LEU A 10 -20.78 36.49 5.00
CA LEU A 10 -19.50 35.94 4.65
C LEU A 10 -19.63 34.39 4.67
N LEU A 11 -19.99 33.79 3.54
CA LEU A 11 -19.76 32.37 3.29
C LEU A 11 -18.24 32.14 3.27
N SER A 12 -17.68 31.79 4.40
CA SER A 12 -16.35 31.19 4.48
C SER A 12 -16.45 29.83 3.78
N LEU A 13 -16.15 29.79 2.51
CA LEU A 13 -15.82 28.56 1.78
C LEU A 13 -14.56 28.00 2.44
N THR A 14 -14.74 27.10 3.41
CA THR A 14 -13.67 26.22 3.82
C THR A 14 -13.37 25.32 2.62
N ASN A 15 -12.43 25.74 1.77
CA ASN A 15 -11.76 24.83 0.87
C ASN A 15 -11.08 23.78 1.74
N SER A 16 -11.79 22.68 2.01
CA SER A 16 -11.15 21.42 2.34
C SER A 16 -10.40 21.00 1.07
N GLN A 17 -9.18 21.49 0.90
CA GLN A 17 -8.24 20.86 -0.01
C GLN A 17 -8.08 19.45 0.52
N ALA A 18 -8.78 18.50 -0.09
CA ALA A 18 -8.38 17.11 -0.01
C ALA A 18 -6.92 17.13 -0.51
N GLN A 19 -5.98 16.96 0.41
CA GLN A 19 -4.58 16.88 0.08
C GLN A 19 -4.45 15.66 -0.82
N GLU A 20 -4.20 15.89 -2.10
CA GLU A 20 -3.89 14.81 -3.04
C GLU A 20 -2.67 14.10 -2.46
N LEU A 21 -2.86 12.86 -2.01
CA LEU A 21 -1.81 12.05 -1.43
C LEU A 21 -0.74 11.83 -2.49
N ASN A 22 0.43 12.40 -2.27
CA ASN A 22 1.58 12.19 -3.11
C ASN A 22 2.03 10.72 -2.95
N LEU A 23 2.20 10.02 -4.06
CA LEU A 23 2.63 8.62 -4.07
C LEU A 23 3.99 8.42 -3.37
N SER A 24 4.88 9.40 -3.41
CA SER A 24 6.14 9.39 -2.65
C SER A 24 5.90 9.33 -1.14
N GLU A 25 4.99 10.15 -0.63
CA GLU A 25 4.62 10.15 0.79
C GLU A 25 3.99 8.82 1.23
N LEU A 26 3.19 8.19 0.36
CA LEU A 26 2.63 6.87 0.62
C LEU A 26 3.70 5.79 0.70
N ARG A 27 4.71 5.84 -0.17
CA ARG A 27 5.85 4.89 -0.16
C ARG A 27 6.67 5.02 1.12
N GLU A 28 6.96 6.25 1.55
CA GLU A 28 7.65 6.50 2.80
C GLU A 28 6.84 5.99 4.00
N LEU A 29 5.56 6.35 4.04
CA LEU A 29 4.66 5.91 5.11
C LEU A 29 4.50 4.38 5.15
N TYR A 30 4.47 3.71 3.99
CA TYR A 30 4.44 2.24 3.92
C TYR A 30 5.65 1.60 4.58
N ILE A 31 6.85 2.16 4.36
CA ILE A 31 8.07 1.64 5.01
C ILE A 31 7.93 1.74 6.54
N GLU A 32 7.54 2.90 7.08
CA GLU A 32 7.32 3.08 8.52
C GLU A 32 6.20 2.17 9.04
N ALA A 33 5.08 2.11 8.32
CA ALA A 33 3.91 1.29 8.65
C ALA A 33 4.22 -0.21 8.71
N SER A 34 5.26 -0.65 8.01
CA SER A 34 5.71 -2.05 8.07
C SER A 34 6.30 -2.43 9.43
N PHE A 35 6.66 -1.47 10.26
CA PHE A 35 7.26 -1.69 11.58
C PHE A 35 6.44 -1.12 12.74
N GLU A 36 5.55 -0.16 12.49
CA GLU A 36 4.83 0.60 13.51
C GLU A 36 3.31 0.56 13.28
N GLU A 37 2.56 0.13 14.31
CA GLU A 37 1.09 0.01 14.23
C GLU A 37 0.40 1.37 13.97
N ASP A 38 0.84 2.44 14.64
CA ASP A 38 0.27 3.78 14.46
C ASP A 38 0.43 4.27 13.02
N LYS A 39 1.55 3.92 12.37
CA LYS A 39 1.80 4.26 10.97
C LYS A 39 0.92 3.42 10.02
N ALA A 40 0.69 2.15 10.35
CA ALA A 40 -0.24 1.31 9.61
C ALA A 40 -1.68 1.86 9.69
N ASN A 41 -2.11 2.29 10.86
CA ASN A 41 -3.39 2.95 11.05
C ASN A 41 -3.46 4.29 10.29
N LYS A 42 -2.40 5.09 10.30
CA LYS A 42 -2.32 6.33 9.51
C LYS A 42 -2.43 6.04 8.02
N LEU A 43 -1.73 5.04 7.50
CA LEU A 43 -1.80 4.64 6.09
C LEU A 43 -3.23 4.24 5.71
N TYR A 44 -3.91 3.47 6.56
CA TYR A 44 -5.31 3.09 6.38
C TYR A 44 -6.21 4.33 6.30
N GLU A 45 -6.13 5.24 7.25
CA GLU A 45 -6.97 6.45 7.30
C GLU A 45 -6.80 7.33 6.06
N LEU A 46 -5.57 7.48 5.58
CA LEU A 46 -5.27 8.29 4.39
C LEU A 46 -5.79 7.65 3.09
N THR A 47 -5.90 6.33 3.04
CA THR A 47 -6.23 5.59 1.80
C THR A 47 -7.64 5.01 1.77
N LYS A 48 -8.39 4.99 2.89
CA LYS A 48 -9.70 4.31 3.02
C LYS A 48 -10.79 4.76 2.05
N ASN A 49 -10.67 5.97 1.49
CA ASN A 49 -11.64 6.50 0.53
C ASN A 49 -11.22 6.31 -0.94
N SER A 50 -10.10 5.61 -1.19
CA SER A 50 -9.65 5.31 -2.55
C SER A 50 -10.48 4.20 -3.18
N SER A 51 -10.56 4.21 -4.51
CA SER A 51 -11.13 3.11 -5.29
C SER A 51 -10.24 2.80 -6.50
N ILE A 52 -10.39 1.60 -7.07
CA ILE A 52 -9.62 1.21 -8.26
C ILE A 52 -9.92 2.15 -9.43
N GLU A 53 -11.16 2.60 -9.55
CA GLU A 53 -11.63 3.45 -10.65
C GLU A 53 -11.08 4.87 -10.56
N SER A 54 -10.92 5.41 -9.36
CA SER A 54 -10.43 6.78 -9.13
C SER A 54 -8.90 6.85 -9.04
N ASP A 55 -8.30 5.94 -8.28
CA ASP A 55 -6.85 5.88 -8.05
C ASP A 55 -6.44 4.49 -7.57
N TYR A 56 -6.09 3.61 -8.52
CA TYR A 56 -5.69 2.23 -8.21
C TYR A 56 -4.40 2.14 -7.39
N LYS A 57 -3.52 3.14 -7.45
CA LYS A 57 -2.31 3.18 -6.63
C LYS A 57 -2.66 3.39 -5.16
N ASN A 58 -3.44 4.42 -4.85
CA ASN A 58 -3.91 4.66 -3.48
C ASN A 58 -4.73 3.48 -2.97
N PHE A 59 -5.56 2.86 -3.83
CA PHE A 59 -6.31 1.65 -3.47
C PHE A 59 -5.38 0.47 -3.15
N SER A 60 -4.27 0.32 -3.87
CA SER A 60 -3.30 -0.73 -3.56
C SER A 60 -2.65 -0.53 -2.19
N TYR A 61 -2.31 0.71 -1.84
CA TYR A 61 -1.81 1.05 -0.50
C TYR A 61 -2.87 0.89 0.58
N HIS A 62 -4.15 1.09 0.27
CA HIS A 62 -5.24 0.74 1.18
C HIS A 62 -5.29 -0.76 1.49
N ALA A 63 -5.20 -1.61 0.47
CA ALA A 63 -5.12 -3.06 0.64
C ALA A 63 -3.91 -3.46 1.51
N ILE A 64 -2.76 -2.82 1.28
CA ILE A 64 -1.56 -3.02 2.11
C ILE A 64 -1.79 -2.56 3.56
N ALA A 65 -2.45 -1.43 3.78
CA ALA A 65 -2.74 -0.96 5.14
C ALA A 65 -3.60 -1.96 5.93
N ILE A 66 -4.61 -2.56 5.29
CA ILE A 66 -5.42 -3.64 5.89
C ILE A 66 -4.55 -4.85 6.25
N LEU A 67 -3.63 -5.27 5.36
CA LEU A 67 -2.70 -6.37 5.63
C LEU A 67 -1.74 -6.05 6.79
N LEU A 68 -1.29 -4.81 6.90
CA LEU A 68 -0.46 -4.37 8.02
C LEU A 68 -1.26 -4.32 9.33
N GLN A 69 -2.51 -3.87 9.33
CA GLN A 69 -3.39 -3.98 10.50
C GLN A 69 -3.58 -5.45 10.92
N SER A 70 -3.71 -6.37 9.95
CA SER A 70 -3.70 -7.81 10.24
C SER A 70 -2.43 -8.24 10.98
N LYS A 71 -1.26 -7.76 10.55
CA LYS A 71 0.03 -8.08 11.21
C LYS A 71 0.04 -7.69 12.67
N PHE A 72 -0.46 -6.51 13.03
CA PHE A 72 -0.46 -5.97 14.38
C PHE A 72 -1.64 -6.44 15.25
N SER A 73 -2.71 -6.96 14.66
CA SER A 73 -3.86 -7.46 15.40
C SER A 73 -3.48 -8.58 16.38
N ILE A 74 -3.91 -8.45 17.63
CA ILE A 74 -3.69 -9.46 18.69
C ILE A 74 -4.74 -10.56 18.60
N ASN A 75 -5.98 -10.23 18.19
CA ASN A 75 -7.06 -11.19 18.07
C ASN A 75 -6.87 -12.08 16.82
N PRO A 76 -6.74 -13.41 16.96
CA PRO A 76 -6.51 -14.29 15.82
C PRO A 76 -7.64 -14.27 14.76
N ILE A 77 -8.87 -14.05 15.17
CA ILE A 77 -10.04 -14.00 14.26
C ILE A 77 -9.99 -12.72 13.44
N ASP A 78 -9.74 -11.57 14.08
CA ASP A 78 -9.61 -10.30 13.39
C ASP A 78 -8.38 -10.28 12.48
N LYS A 79 -7.27 -10.85 12.95
CA LYS A 79 -6.06 -11.04 12.15
C LYS A 79 -6.35 -11.78 10.85
N LEU A 80 -7.03 -12.91 10.92
CA LEU A 80 -7.36 -13.71 9.73
C LEU A 80 -8.33 -12.95 8.81
N LYS A 81 -9.36 -12.31 9.38
CA LYS A 81 -10.33 -11.53 8.62
C LYS A 81 -9.67 -10.39 7.83
N LEU A 82 -8.85 -9.58 8.50
CA LEU A 82 -8.11 -8.49 7.86
C LEU A 82 -7.13 -9.00 6.81
N PHE A 83 -6.45 -10.14 7.08
CA PHE A 83 -5.54 -10.74 6.10
C PHE A 83 -6.28 -11.14 4.82
N VAL A 84 -7.42 -11.83 4.94
CA VAL A 84 -8.24 -12.25 3.79
C VAL A 84 -8.73 -11.03 3.01
N GLU A 85 -9.27 -10.03 3.70
CA GLU A 85 -9.78 -8.80 3.09
C GLU A 85 -8.68 -8.05 2.31
N GLY A 86 -7.56 -7.76 2.95
CA GLY A 86 -6.46 -7.03 2.31
C GLY A 86 -5.84 -7.80 1.14
N LYS A 87 -5.68 -9.14 1.28
CA LYS A 87 -5.23 -10.02 0.21
C LYS A 87 -6.17 -9.95 -1.01
N GLU A 88 -7.49 -10.09 -0.80
CA GLU A 88 -8.47 -10.06 -1.89
C GLU A 88 -8.46 -8.72 -2.63
N GLN A 89 -8.35 -7.61 -1.89
CA GLN A 89 -8.27 -6.28 -2.49
C GLN A 89 -6.97 -6.11 -3.29
N LEU A 90 -5.82 -6.56 -2.77
CA LEU A 90 -4.54 -6.51 -3.47
C LEU A 90 -4.55 -7.34 -4.75
N GLU A 91 -5.03 -8.58 -4.70
CA GLU A 91 -5.13 -9.44 -5.89
C GLU A 91 -6.11 -8.87 -6.92
N LYS A 92 -7.21 -8.26 -6.46
CA LYS A 92 -8.17 -7.59 -7.37
C LYS A 92 -7.51 -6.49 -8.19
N VAL A 93 -6.73 -5.60 -7.56
CA VAL A 93 -6.05 -4.53 -8.29
C VAL A 93 -4.93 -5.06 -9.18
N ILE A 94 -4.17 -6.06 -8.75
CA ILE A 94 -3.13 -6.69 -9.57
C ILE A 94 -3.75 -7.36 -10.81
N SER A 95 -4.91 -8.00 -10.69
CA SER A 95 -5.59 -8.62 -11.83
C SER A 95 -5.98 -7.61 -12.92
N GLN A 96 -6.26 -6.37 -12.55
CA GLN A 96 -6.58 -5.30 -13.49
C GLN A 96 -5.31 -4.62 -14.08
N TYR A 97 -4.24 -4.56 -13.29
CA TYR A 97 -2.96 -3.93 -13.66
C TYR A 97 -1.77 -4.91 -13.54
N PRO A 98 -1.80 -6.05 -14.26
CA PRO A 98 -0.84 -7.15 -14.03
C PRO A 98 0.60 -6.82 -14.43
N LYS A 99 0.81 -5.72 -15.18
CA LYS A 99 2.14 -5.25 -15.61
C LYS A 99 2.69 -4.12 -14.74
N ASP A 100 2.00 -3.74 -13.68
CA ASP A 100 2.49 -2.71 -12.78
C ASP A 100 3.55 -3.27 -11.83
N ILE A 101 4.76 -2.72 -11.92
CA ILE A 101 5.93 -3.20 -11.14
C ILE A 101 5.72 -2.98 -9.65
N GLU A 102 5.13 -1.86 -9.27
CA GLU A 102 4.92 -1.51 -7.86
C GLU A 102 3.89 -2.44 -7.21
N LEU A 103 2.80 -2.77 -7.90
CA LEU A 103 1.81 -3.73 -7.41
C LEU A 103 2.42 -5.12 -7.21
N ARG A 104 3.22 -5.58 -8.18
CA ARG A 104 3.96 -6.86 -8.07
C ARG A 104 4.94 -6.84 -6.91
N PHE A 105 5.63 -5.72 -6.71
CA PHE A 105 6.54 -5.55 -5.58
C PHE A 105 5.82 -5.55 -4.23
N LEU A 106 4.69 -4.86 -4.11
CA LEU A 106 3.89 -4.86 -2.88
C LEU A 106 3.40 -6.27 -2.54
N ARG A 107 2.89 -7.04 -3.54
CA ARG A 107 2.51 -8.44 -3.33
C ARG A 107 3.69 -9.29 -2.89
N PHE A 108 4.83 -9.14 -3.53
CA PHE A 108 6.05 -9.84 -3.19
C PHE A 108 6.46 -9.60 -1.72
N CYS A 109 6.42 -8.35 -1.24
CA CYS A 109 6.72 -8.02 0.15
C CYS A 109 5.73 -8.66 1.13
N VAL A 110 4.43 -8.62 0.82
CA VAL A 110 3.39 -9.26 1.64
C VAL A 110 3.61 -10.77 1.70
N GLN A 111 3.85 -11.41 0.56
CA GLN A 111 4.07 -12.85 0.47
C GLN A 111 5.34 -13.28 1.21
N ASP A 112 6.39 -12.46 1.18
CA ASP A 112 7.62 -12.73 1.94
C ASP A 112 7.35 -12.75 3.44
N GLY A 113 6.64 -11.76 3.97
CA GLY A 113 6.29 -11.67 5.39
C GLY A 113 5.18 -12.61 5.86
N THR A 114 4.48 -13.29 4.93
CA THR A 114 3.33 -14.15 5.29
C THR A 114 3.78 -15.52 5.78
N PRO A 115 3.29 -15.99 6.97
CA PRO A 115 3.55 -17.34 7.44
C PRO A 115 3.07 -18.40 6.43
N ALA A 116 3.85 -19.50 6.30
CA ALA A 116 3.57 -20.57 5.33
C ALA A 116 2.18 -21.20 5.49
N ILE A 117 1.63 -21.24 6.71
CA ILE A 117 0.31 -21.80 7.00
C ILE A 117 -0.84 -21.04 6.31
N LEU A 118 -0.63 -19.78 5.91
CA LEU A 118 -1.64 -19.00 5.20
C LEU A 118 -1.64 -19.24 3.68
N ASP A 119 -0.74 -20.07 3.18
CA ASP A 119 -0.63 -20.51 1.78
C ASP A 119 -0.75 -19.34 0.77
N TYR A 120 0.02 -18.28 1.00
CA TYR A 120 0.03 -17.09 0.15
C TYR A 120 1.43 -16.77 -0.34
N LYS A 121 2.06 -17.72 -1.07
CA LYS A 121 3.43 -17.57 -1.61
C LYS A 121 3.57 -17.96 -3.08
N LEU A 122 2.47 -18.26 -3.75
CA LEU A 122 2.48 -18.87 -5.10
C LEU A 122 3.12 -17.97 -6.18
N ASN A 123 2.98 -16.67 -6.06
CA ASN A 123 3.44 -15.71 -7.09
C ASN A 123 4.83 -15.13 -6.83
N MET A 124 5.49 -15.50 -5.73
CA MET A 124 6.74 -14.87 -5.30
C MET A 124 7.86 -14.96 -6.34
N GLU A 125 8.03 -16.13 -6.94
CA GLU A 125 9.08 -16.32 -7.96
C GLU A 125 8.72 -15.56 -9.25
N GLU A 126 7.48 -15.63 -9.69
CA GLU A 126 6.99 -14.87 -10.84
C GLU A 126 7.17 -13.37 -10.66
N ASP A 127 6.76 -12.83 -9.49
CA ASP A 127 6.90 -11.41 -9.17
C ASP A 127 8.38 -11.01 -9.08
N SER A 128 9.22 -11.83 -8.45
CA SER A 128 10.66 -11.61 -8.39
C SER A 128 11.29 -11.48 -9.77
N GLN A 129 10.99 -12.40 -10.68
CA GLN A 129 11.51 -12.36 -12.05
C GLN A 129 10.95 -11.15 -12.82
N PHE A 130 9.66 -10.84 -12.65
CA PHE A 130 9.04 -9.70 -13.30
C PHE A 130 9.69 -8.38 -12.86
N ILE A 131 9.92 -8.19 -11.56
CA ILE A 131 10.58 -7.01 -11.00
C ILE A 131 12.01 -6.89 -11.56
N LYS A 132 12.81 -7.97 -11.50
CA LYS A 132 14.19 -7.97 -12.01
C LYS A 132 14.28 -7.57 -13.49
N ASN A 133 13.34 -8.04 -14.30
CA ASN A 133 13.36 -7.81 -15.74
C ASN A 133 12.88 -6.41 -16.14
N ASN A 134 12.08 -5.75 -15.31
CA ASN A 134 11.40 -4.51 -15.70
C ASN A 134 11.81 -3.27 -14.88
N ILE A 135 12.42 -3.43 -13.71
CA ILE A 135 12.68 -2.31 -12.79
C ILE A 135 13.60 -1.24 -13.41
N SER A 136 14.55 -1.63 -14.25
CA SER A 136 15.49 -0.70 -14.91
C SER A 136 14.82 0.26 -15.88
N THR A 137 13.61 -0.04 -16.33
CA THR A 137 12.83 0.80 -17.26
C THR A 137 11.81 1.70 -16.54
N SER A 138 11.70 1.58 -15.23
CA SER A 138 10.79 2.39 -14.42
C SER A 138 11.39 3.76 -14.09
N SER A 139 10.59 4.66 -13.50
CA SER A 139 11.08 5.96 -13.04
C SER A 139 12.18 5.80 -11.98
N GLU A 140 13.09 6.76 -11.91
CA GLU A 140 14.17 6.78 -10.91
C GLU A 140 13.61 6.70 -9.49
N GLU A 141 12.55 7.44 -9.19
CA GLU A 141 11.86 7.42 -7.90
C GLU A 141 11.35 6.02 -7.53
N LEU A 142 10.74 5.29 -8.47
CA LEU A 142 10.28 3.93 -8.23
C LEU A 142 11.45 2.96 -8.03
N GLN A 143 12.55 3.13 -8.77
CA GLN A 143 13.78 2.36 -8.58
C GLN A 143 14.37 2.60 -7.18
N GLN A 144 14.45 3.85 -6.73
CA GLN A 144 14.95 4.21 -5.40
C GLN A 144 14.10 3.61 -4.28
N PHE A 145 12.79 3.49 -4.47
CA PHE A 145 11.89 2.84 -3.52
C PHE A 145 12.04 1.31 -3.52
N ILE A 146 12.00 0.68 -4.68
CA ILE A 146 11.91 -0.79 -4.79
C ILE A 146 13.26 -1.47 -4.57
N ILE A 147 14.33 -1.01 -5.23
CA ILE A 147 15.60 -1.76 -5.31
C ILE A 147 16.20 -2.08 -3.94
N PRO A 148 16.30 -1.15 -2.97
CA PRO A 148 16.90 -1.43 -1.67
C PRO A 148 16.14 -2.52 -0.90
N ILE A 149 14.81 -2.42 -0.87
CA ILE A 149 13.95 -3.37 -0.14
C ILE A 149 14.00 -4.74 -0.83
N PHE A 150 13.80 -4.76 -2.14
CA PHE A 150 13.79 -5.99 -2.93
C PHE A 150 15.11 -6.76 -2.83
N LYS A 151 16.24 -6.05 -2.88
CA LYS A 151 17.55 -6.67 -2.72
C LYS A 151 17.70 -7.29 -1.33
N THR A 152 17.33 -6.60 -0.26
CA THR A 152 17.41 -7.11 1.11
C THR A 152 16.59 -8.39 1.27
N LEU A 153 15.36 -8.43 0.75
CA LEU A 153 14.49 -9.61 0.84
C LEU A 153 15.02 -10.78 0.00
N ASN A 154 15.57 -10.53 -1.18
CA ASN A 154 16.14 -11.57 -2.05
C ASN A 154 17.46 -12.14 -1.51
N ASP A 155 18.37 -11.31 -1.01
CA ASP A 155 19.65 -11.75 -0.45
C ASP A 155 19.43 -12.58 0.83
N GLY A 156 18.44 -12.22 1.64
CA GLY A 156 18.01 -12.99 2.81
C GLY A 156 17.56 -14.41 2.46
N ARG A 157 16.88 -14.62 1.31
CA ARG A 157 16.42 -15.95 0.87
C ARG A 157 17.54 -16.82 0.32
N THR A 158 18.44 -16.25 -0.47
CA THR A 158 19.58 -17.03 -1.00
C THR A 158 20.44 -17.60 0.11
N SER A 159 20.53 -16.93 1.26
CA SER A 159 21.23 -17.44 2.44
C SER A 159 20.52 -18.62 3.15
N TYR A 160 19.19 -18.77 3.02
CA TYR A 160 18.42 -19.86 3.62
C TYR A 160 18.33 -21.11 2.71
N THR A 161 18.45 -20.97 1.41
CA THR A 161 18.36 -22.10 0.45
C THR A 161 19.71 -22.78 0.18
N GLY A 162 20.78 -22.26 0.72
CA GLY A 162 22.17 -22.73 0.55
C GLY A 162 22.71 -23.66 1.64
N ARG A 163 21.80 -24.35 2.41
CA ARG A 163 22.21 -25.39 3.39
C ARG A 163 21.54 -26.71 3.09
#